data_2634bb633221f14bd115d4aa85119bbb
#
_entry.id   2634bb633221f14bd115d4aa85119bbb
#
_cell.length_a   1.000
_cell.length_b   1.000
_cell.length_c   1.000
_cell.angle_alpha   90.00
_cell.angle_beta   90.00
_cell.angle_gamma   90.00
#
_symmetry.space_group_name_H-M   'P 1'
#
loop_
_entity.id
_entity.type
_entity.pdbx_description
1 polymer ?
#
loop_
_entity_poly.entity_id
_entity_poly.type
_entity_poly.pdbx_seq_one_letter_code
_entity_poly.pdbx_strand_id
1 'polypeptide(L)'
;MMNISGALARRLGVPFRSGGGFNGAKMPDAQAGYEAANTMQGTLNASVNFNLHTAGWLEGGLCMSYEKFIMDADQAGMMRVSAEGIDMSENGQAMDAIREIGSLSDDVPKHFLGCEHTKKNFKKAFYMSDVLDDNSFEQWVQDGSRDTAMIANGIYKKMLSEYELPPLDPAIDEALLKYIKDRKDSFEDSNI
;
A
#
# COMPACT_ATOMS: atom_id res chain seq x y z
N MET A 1 5.82 21.17 6.91
CA MET A 1 5.86 20.94 8.38
C MET A 1 6.46 19.57 8.70
N MET A 2 5.95 18.46 8.17
CA MET A 2 6.40 17.08 8.50
C MET A 2 7.92 16.90 8.39
N ASN A 3 8.54 17.33 7.29
CA ASN A 3 10.01 17.22 7.10
C ASN A 3 10.81 17.95 8.19
N ILE A 4 10.35 19.12 8.62
CA ILE A 4 11.01 19.90 9.67
C ILE A 4 10.90 19.16 11.01
N SER A 5 9.70 18.68 11.35
CA SER A 5 9.47 17.92 12.59
C SER A 5 10.28 16.62 12.62
N GLY A 6 10.33 15.89 11.49
CA GLY A 6 11.15 14.69 11.38
C GLY A 6 12.65 14.96 11.50
N ALA A 7 13.15 16.02 10.89
CA ALA A 7 14.54 16.45 11.03
C ALA A 7 14.88 16.82 12.48
N LEU A 8 13.97 17.53 13.17
CA LEU A 8 14.14 17.88 14.56
C LEU A 8 14.16 16.67 15.48
N ALA A 9 13.24 15.73 15.28
CA ALA A 9 13.18 14.48 16.04
C ALA A 9 14.48 13.68 15.91
N ARG A 10 15.02 13.54 14.70
CA ARG A 10 16.32 12.89 14.45
C ARG A 10 17.46 13.60 15.16
N ARG A 11 17.47 14.93 15.11
CA ARG A 11 18.48 15.73 15.83
C ARG A 11 18.44 15.52 17.34
N LEU A 12 17.24 15.34 17.89
CA LEU A 12 17.02 15.12 19.33
C LEU A 12 17.16 13.64 19.75
N GLY A 13 17.32 12.72 18.79
CA GLY A 13 17.39 11.27 19.05
C GLY A 13 16.09 10.68 19.59
N VAL A 14 14.93 11.27 19.26
CA VAL A 14 13.62 10.78 19.69
C VAL A 14 12.83 10.19 18.53
N PRO A 15 11.96 9.17 18.78
CA PRO A 15 11.09 8.64 17.75
C PRO A 15 10.06 9.68 17.31
N PHE A 16 9.73 9.65 16.03
CA PHE A 16 8.74 10.54 15.43
C PHE A 16 7.57 9.75 14.84
N ARG A 17 6.39 10.05 15.34
CA ARG A 17 5.13 9.52 14.83
C ARG A 17 4.41 10.60 14.05
N SER A 18 3.87 10.24 12.87
CA SER A 18 3.06 11.12 12.06
C SER A 18 1.95 10.34 11.35
N GLY A 19 1.11 11.02 10.60
CA GLY A 19 0.14 10.44 9.69
C GLY A 19 0.65 10.48 8.24
N GLY A 20 0.00 9.74 7.37
CA GLY A 20 0.17 9.76 5.91
C GLY A 20 -1.03 9.05 5.30
N GLY A 21 -1.34 9.32 4.04
CA GLY A 21 -2.52 8.77 3.40
C GLY A 21 -3.82 9.53 3.68
N PHE A 22 -3.78 10.61 4.45
CA PHE A 22 -4.95 11.47 4.69
C PHE A 22 -5.36 12.24 3.43
N ASN A 23 -6.67 12.36 3.25
CA ASN A 23 -7.26 13.14 2.17
C ASN A 23 -8.60 13.76 2.59
N GLY A 24 -9.05 14.79 1.86
CA GLY A 24 -10.34 15.43 2.03
C GLY A 24 -11.42 14.92 1.07
N ALA A 25 -11.10 13.95 0.22
CA ALA A 25 -12.03 13.36 -0.74
C ALA A 25 -13.19 12.64 -0.03
N LYS A 26 -14.36 12.59 -0.68
CA LYS A 26 -15.58 11.95 -0.18
C LYS A 26 -15.77 10.54 -0.74
N MET A 27 -14.97 10.19 -1.73
CA MET A 27 -14.99 8.90 -2.41
C MET A 27 -13.56 8.53 -2.88
N PRO A 28 -13.28 7.26 -3.19
CA PRO A 28 -11.97 6.82 -3.66
C PRO A 28 -11.75 7.21 -5.14
N ASP A 29 -11.58 8.50 -5.40
CA ASP A 29 -11.36 9.10 -6.70
C ASP A 29 -9.92 9.63 -6.90
N ALA A 30 -9.71 10.41 -7.95
CA ALA A 30 -8.41 11.00 -8.24
C ALA A 30 -7.91 11.91 -7.10
N GLN A 31 -8.80 12.69 -6.44
CA GLN A 31 -8.43 13.53 -5.30
C GLN A 31 -7.90 12.65 -4.15
N ALA A 32 -8.61 11.57 -3.84
CA ALA A 32 -8.19 10.62 -2.80
C ALA A 32 -6.81 10.02 -3.08
N GLY A 33 -6.54 9.66 -4.35
CA GLY A 33 -5.24 9.13 -4.77
C GLY A 33 -4.13 10.17 -4.66
N TYR A 34 -4.32 11.39 -5.18
CA TYR A 34 -3.32 12.45 -5.14
C TYR A 34 -2.94 12.87 -3.72
N GLU A 35 -3.94 13.11 -2.88
CA GLU A 35 -3.71 13.56 -1.52
C GLU A 35 -3.04 12.46 -0.68
N ALA A 36 -3.46 11.20 -0.84
CA ALA A 36 -2.83 10.07 -0.17
C ALA A 36 -1.36 9.91 -0.60
N ALA A 37 -1.07 9.92 -1.90
CA ALA A 37 0.29 9.80 -2.41
C ALA A 37 1.19 10.92 -1.89
N ASN A 38 0.74 12.18 -1.95
CA ASN A 38 1.51 13.34 -1.52
C ASN A 38 1.80 13.32 -0.01
N THR A 39 0.81 12.93 0.80
CA THR A 39 0.99 12.88 2.26
C THR A 39 1.89 11.71 2.67
N MET A 40 1.78 10.55 2.02
CA MET A 40 2.69 9.41 2.21
C MET A 40 4.12 9.73 1.79
N GLN A 41 4.32 10.38 0.65
CA GLN A 41 5.64 10.82 0.20
C GLN A 41 6.30 11.77 1.22
N GLY A 42 5.50 12.69 1.80
CA GLY A 42 5.96 13.56 2.87
C GLY A 42 6.41 12.78 4.12
N THR A 43 5.69 11.72 4.46
CA THR A 43 6.00 10.81 5.58
C THR A 43 7.32 10.08 5.37
N LEU A 44 7.54 9.52 4.17
CA LEU A 44 8.80 8.87 3.81
C LEU A 44 9.98 9.85 3.87
N ASN A 45 9.85 11.01 3.24
CA ASN A 45 10.90 12.03 3.21
C ASN A 45 11.25 12.55 4.60
N ALA A 46 10.28 12.58 5.52
CA ALA A 46 10.49 12.94 6.92
C ALA A 46 11.15 11.83 7.74
N SER A 47 11.30 10.61 7.19
CA SER A 47 11.78 9.42 7.90
C SER A 47 10.99 9.17 9.18
N VAL A 48 9.67 9.12 9.07
CA VAL A 48 8.76 8.87 10.19
C VAL A 48 8.95 7.43 10.68
N ASN A 49 9.12 7.25 11.99
CA ASN A 49 9.32 5.93 12.59
C ASN A 49 8.04 5.12 12.69
N PHE A 50 6.90 5.80 12.88
CA PHE A 50 5.60 5.17 12.98
C PHE A 50 4.54 6.02 12.28
N ASN A 51 3.99 5.46 11.19
CA ASN A 51 2.93 6.10 10.42
C ASN A 51 1.57 5.56 10.87
N LEU A 52 0.75 6.43 11.41
CA LEU A 52 -0.60 6.13 11.89
C LEU A 52 -1.63 6.70 10.92
N HIS A 53 -2.80 6.06 10.81
CA HIS A 53 -3.91 6.49 9.96
C HIS A 53 -3.56 6.49 8.46
N THR A 54 -2.94 5.42 7.99
CA THR A 54 -2.42 5.34 6.62
C THR A 54 -3.47 4.92 5.61
N ALA A 55 -4.38 4.01 5.96
CA ALA A 55 -5.22 3.35 4.96
C ALA A 55 -6.72 3.54 5.23
N GLY A 56 -7.49 3.73 4.15
CA GLY A 56 -8.95 3.73 4.13
C GLY A 56 -9.63 5.04 4.50
N TRP A 57 -8.89 6.05 4.93
CA TRP A 57 -9.46 7.32 5.40
C TRP A 57 -9.97 8.20 4.26
N LEU A 58 -11.15 8.78 4.46
CA LEU A 58 -11.78 9.79 3.64
C LEU A 58 -12.27 10.96 4.50
N GLU A 59 -12.61 12.09 3.87
CA GLU A 59 -13.19 13.28 4.49
C GLU A 59 -12.40 13.77 5.72
N GLY A 60 -11.06 13.85 5.58
CA GLY A 60 -10.20 14.29 6.69
C GLY A 60 -10.21 13.36 7.91
N GLY A 61 -10.61 12.10 7.73
CA GLY A 61 -10.67 11.09 8.79
C GLY A 61 -12.04 10.93 9.45
N LEU A 62 -13.08 11.55 8.88
CA LEU A 62 -14.45 11.42 9.39
C LEU A 62 -15.14 10.13 8.92
N CYS A 63 -14.72 9.56 7.80
CA CYS A 63 -15.21 8.27 7.33
C CYS A 63 -14.11 7.39 6.75
N MET A 64 -14.43 6.13 6.48
CA MET A 64 -13.56 5.15 5.88
C MET A 64 -14.29 4.41 4.75
N SER A 65 -13.50 3.92 3.77
CA SER A 65 -13.98 3.06 2.69
C SER A 65 -13.13 1.80 2.62
N TYR A 66 -13.74 0.66 2.40
CA TYR A 66 -13.03 -0.59 2.17
C TYR A 66 -12.21 -0.55 0.87
N GLU A 67 -12.77 0.04 -0.19
CA GLU A 67 -12.06 0.23 -1.46
C GLU A 67 -10.81 1.09 -1.24
N LYS A 68 -10.97 2.22 -0.54
CA LYS A 68 -9.85 3.11 -0.24
C LYS A 68 -8.81 2.42 0.64
N PHE A 69 -9.22 1.56 1.56
CA PHE A 69 -8.30 0.78 2.39
C PHE A 69 -7.42 -0.14 1.54
N ILE A 70 -7.99 -0.86 0.58
CA ILE A 70 -7.24 -1.73 -0.33
C ILE A 70 -6.29 -0.92 -1.22
N MET A 71 -6.78 0.20 -1.79
CA MET A 71 -5.95 1.09 -2.62
C MET A 71 -4.76 1.66 -1.84
N ASP A 72 -4.98 2.12 -0.62
CA ASP A 72 -3.92 2.66 0.22
C ASP A 72 -2.94 1.60 0.72
N ALA A 73 -3.42 0.38 0.99
CA ALA A 73 -2.56 -0.74 1.37
C ALA A 73 -1.61 -1.12 0.24
N ASP A 74 -2.09 -1.16 -0.99
CA ASP A 74 -1.27 -1.38 -2.18
C ASP A 74 -0.26 -0.26 -2.38
N GLN A 75 -0.69 1.00 -2.27
CA GLN A 75 0.20 2.16 -2.34
C GLN A 75 1.28 2.12 -1.24
N ALA A 76 0.93 1.72 -0.01
CA ALA A 76 1.91 1.56 1.06
C ALA A 76 2.95 0.47 0.75
N GLY A 77 2.55 -0.58 0.03
CA GLY A 77 3.46 -1.60 -0.52
C GLY A 77 4.48 -1.00 -1.48
N MET A 78 4.03 -0.19 -2.46
CA MET A 78 4.92 0.54 -3.38
C MET A 78 5.88 1.47 -2.63
N MET A 79 5.37 2.22 -1.66
CA MET A 79 6.17 3.15 -0.85
C MET A 79 7.22 2.42 -0.02
N ARG A 80 6.92 1.23 0.49
CA ARG A 80 7.88 0.40 1.19
C ARG A 80 9.06 0.00 0.29
N VAL A 81 8.77 -0.49 -0.92
CA VAL A 81 9.81 -0.84 -1.90
C VAL A 81 10.68 0.37 -2.23
N SER A 82 10.06 1.55 -2.42
CA SER A 82 10.81 2.79 -2.62
C SER A 82 11.70 3.16 -1.43
N ALA A 83 11.27 2.91 -0.21
CA ALA A 83 12.02 3.19 1.02
C ALA A 83 13.17 2.21 1.25
N GLU A 84 13.09 0.97 0.75
CA GLU A 84 14.16 -0.03 0.80
C GLU A 84 15.38 0.40 -0.05
N GLY A 85 15.17 1.26 -1.06
CA GLY A 85 16.22 1.82 -1.88
C GLY A 85 16.65 0.88 -3.01
N ILE A 86 17.85 1.10 -3.53
CA ILE A 86 18.39 0.39 -4.69
C ILE A 86 19.17 -0.85 -4.24
N ASP A 87 18.91 -1.99 -4.86
CA ASP A 87 19.70 -3.22 -4.67
C ASP A 87 21.11 -3.03 -5.26
N MET A 88 22.11 -2.93 -4.38
CA MET A 88 23.51 -2.78 -4.73
C MET A 88 24.29 -4.12 -4.81
N SER A 89 23.59 -5.26 -4.73
CA SER A 89 24.19 -6.58 -4.95
C SER A 89 24.72 -6.73 -6.38
N GLU A 90 25.51 -7.77 -6.63
CA GLU A 90 25.97 -8.11 -7.99
C GLU A 90 24.78 -8.29 -8.96
N ASN A 91 23.69 -8.90 -8.47
CA ASN A 91 22.47 -9.04 -9.26
C ASN A 91 21.81 -7.69 -9.55
N GLY A 92 21.74 -6.80 -8.56
CA GLY A 92 21.13 -5.46 -8.74
C GLY A 92 21.95 -4.57 -9.67
N GLN A 93 23.28 -4.65 -9.59
CA GLN A 93 24.17 -3.90 -10.48
C GLN A 93 24.21 -4.44 -11.92
N ALA A 94 23.86 -5.71 -12.14
CA ALA A 94 23.73 -6.35 -13.44
C ALA A 94 24.97 -6.21 -14.37
N MET A 95 26.18 -6.04 -13.82
CA MET A 95 27.38 -5.79 -14.61
C MET A 95 27.72 -6.94 -15.58
N ASP A 96 27.40 -8.19 -15.21
CA ASP A 96 27.63 -9.33 -16.09
C ASP A 96 26.64 -9.33 -17.27
N ALA A 97 25.38 -8.93 -17.06
CA ALA A 97 24.43 -8.76 -18.14
C ALA A 97 24.86 -7.65 -19.12
N ILE A 98 25.41 -6.55 -18.58
CA ILE A 98 25.96 -5.47 -19.41
C ILE A 98 27.13 -5.96 -20.25
N ARG A 99 28.03 -6.79 -19.69
CA ARG A 99 29.15 -7.38 -20.43
C ARG A 99 28.69 -8.42 -21.45
N GLU A 100 27.66 -9.24 -21.11
CA GLU A 100 27.08 -10.25 -22.03
C GLU A 100 26.47 -9.59 -23.28
N ILE A 101 25.76 -8.48 -23.09
CA ILE A 101 25.15 -7.75 -24.20
C ILE A 101 26.20 -7.03 -25.06
N GLY A 102 27.29 -6.57 -24.42
CA GLY A 102 28.43 -5.96 -25.12
C GLY A 102 28.17 -4.54 -25.61
N SER A 103 29.05 -4.12 -26.51
CA SER A 103 28.94 -2.79 -27.15
C SER A 103 27.93 -2.81 -28.30
N LEU A 104 27.27 -1.69 -28.53
CA LEU A 104 26.36 -1.47 -29.67
C LEU A 104 27.08 -1.57 -31.05
N SER A 105 28.41 -1.77 -31.05
CA SER A 105 29.23 -1.92 -32.27
C SER A 105 29.32 -3.33 -32.82
N ASP A 106 28.70 -4.31 -32.18
CA ASP A 106 28.66 -5.70 -32.68
C ASP A 106 27.78 -5.83 -33.91
N ASP A 107 28.19 -6.64 -34.89
CA ASP A 107 27.46 -6.88 -36.15
C ASP A 107 26.05 -7.48 -35.94
N VAL A 108 25.81 -8.10 -34.81
CA VAL A 108 24.50 -8.59 -34.39
C VAL A 108 24.15 -7.93 -33.06
N PRO A 109 23.24 -6.95 -33.06
CA PRO A 109 22.86 -6.27 -31.82
C PRO A 109 22.17 -7.26 -30.86
N LYS A 110 22.81 -7.50 -29.72
CA LYS A 110 22.21 -8.18 -28.61
C LYS A 110 21.28 -7.22 -27.83
N HIS A 111 20.31 -7.74 -27.16
CA HIS A 111 19.38 -6.94 -26.37
C HIS A 111 19.10 -7.58 -25.01
N PHE A 112 18.77 -6.77 -24.02
CA PHE A 112 18.57 -7.22 -22.64
C PHE A 112 17.37 -8.16 -22.46
N LEU A 113 16.33 -8.11 -23.32
CA LEU A 113 15.13 -8.94 -23.18
C LEU A 113 15.43 -10.45 -23.19
N GLY A 114 16.46 -10.87 -23.94
CA GLY A 114 16.84 -12.28 -24.07
C GLY A 114 17.86 -12.76 -23.05
N CYS A 115 18.50 -11.89 -22.29
CA CYS A 115 19.58 -12.29 -21.39
C CYS A 115 19.06 -13.00 -20.14
N GLU A 116 19.91 -13.86 -19.57
CA GLU A 116 19.57 -14.65 -18.38
C GLU A 116 19.22 -13.77 -17.16
N HIS A 117 19.87 -12.63 -17.01
CA HIS A 117 19.56 -11.68 -15.94
C HIS A 117 18.11 -11.17 -16.02
N THR A 118 17.66 -10.78 -17.20
CA THR A 118 16.26 -10.35 -17.42
C THR A 118 15.27 -11.47 -17.13
N LYS A 119 15.49 -12.67 -17.66
CA LYS A 119 14.64 -13.83 -17.40
C LYS A 119 14.51 -14.15 -15.92
N LYS A 120 15.57 -14.01 -15.15
CA LYS A 120 15.61 -14.25 -13.70
C LYS A 120 14.87 -13.18 -12.89
N ASN A 121 14.88 -11.94 -13.38
CA ASN A 121 14.49 -10.77 -12.58
C ASN A 121 13.15 -10.12 -13.00
N PHE A 122 12.68 -10.28 -14.26
CA PHE A 122 11.56 -9.48 -14.79
C PHE A 122 10.25 -9.58 -13.98
N LYS A 123 9.99 -10.70 -13.29
CA LYS A 123 8.79 -10.87 -12.46
C LYS A 123 8.88 -10.24 -11.07
N LYS A 124 10.08 -9.86 -10.63
CA LYS A 124 10.33 -9.39 -9.26
C LYS A 124 11.10 -8.07 -9.18
N ALA A 125 11.57 -7.56 -10.32
CA ALA A 125 12.33 -6.31 -10.37
C ALA A 125 11.48 -5.07 -10.08
N PHE A 126 10.16 -5.17 -10.31
CA PHE A 126 9.21 -4.09 -10.10
C PHE A 126 8.13 -4.52 -9.11
N TYR A 127 7.62 -3.56 -8.36
CA TYR A 127 6.41 -3.78 -7.59
C TYR A 127 5.25 -4.07 -8.53
N MET A 128 4.55 -5.16 -8.28
CA MET A 128 3.33 -5.51 -9.03
C MET A 128 2.13 -5.14 -8.16
N SER A 129 1.39 -4.15 -8.60
CA SER A 129 0.17 -3.73 -7.93
C SER A 129 -0.96 -4.73 -8.13
N ASP A 130 -1.76 -4.95 -7.11
CA ASP A 130 -2.98 -5.76 -7.18
C ASP A 130 -4.20 -4.95 -7.65
N VAL A 131 -4.11 -3.62 -7.67
CA VAL A 131 -5.24 -2.72 -7.99
C VAL A 131 -5.01 -1.81 -9.19
N LEU A 132 -3.76 -1.59 -9.61
CA LEU A 132 -3.45 -0.81 -10.80
C LEU A 132 -3.42 -1.72 -12.04
N ASP A 133 -3.97 -1.25 -13.14
CA ASP A 133 -3.97 -1.96 -14.42
C ASP A 133 -2.90 -1.37 -15.34
N ASP A 134 -1.89 -2.18 -15.66
CA ASP A 134 -0.78 -1.85 -16.56
C ASP A 134 -0.89 -2.61 -17.91
N ASN A 135 -2.04 -3.22 -18.19
CA ASN A 135 -2.29 -3.95 -19.42
C ASN A 135 -2.48 -3.00 -20.61
N SER A 136 -2.53 -3.59 -21.84
CA SER A 136 -2.93 -2.82 -23.02
C SER A 136 -4.41 -2.43 -22.93
N PHE A 137 -4.81 -1.40 -23.68
CA PHE A 137 -6.20 -0.95 -23.74
C PHE A 137 -7.15 -2.10 -24.15
N GLU A 138 -6.74 -2.93 -25.11
CA GLU A 138 -7.52 -4.07 -25.59
C GLU A 138 -7.73 -5.11 -24.49
N GLN A 139 -6.69 -5.42 -23.73
CA GLN A 139 -6.78 -6.33 -22.60
C GLN A 139 -7.66 -5.77 -21.50
N TRP A 140 -7.48 -4.50 -21.14
CA TRP A 140 -8.32 -3.82 -20.16
C TRP A 140 -9.81 -3.86 -20.53
N VAL A 141 -10.15 -3.65 -21.82
CA VAL A 141 -11.53 -3.78 -22.30
C VAL A 141 -12.05 -5.21 -22.16
N GLN A 142 -11.24 -6.22 -22.51
CA GLN A 142 -11.61 -7.64 -22.34
C GLN A 142 -11.84 -8.01 -20.89
N ASP A 143 -11.06 -7.42 -19.97
CA ASP A 143 -11.15 -7.65 -18.52
C ASP A 143 -12.31 -6.86 -17.87
N GLY A 144 -13.12 -6.17 -18.66
CA GLY A 144 -14.34 -5.49 -18.23
C GLY A 144 -14.21 -4.02 -17.91
N SER A 145 -13.15 -3.36 -18.39
CA SER A 145 -12.91 -1.90 -18.26
C SER A 145 -13.05 -1.40 -16.83
N ARG A 146 -12.47 -2.14 -15.88
CA ARG A 146 -12.59 -1.86 -14.44
C ARG A 146 -11.63 -0.75 -14.04
N ASP A 147 -12.10 0.18 -13.25
CA ASP A 147 -11.28 1.15 -12.54
C ASP A 147 -10.72 0.57 -11.22
N THR A 148 -9.81 1.30 -10.61
CA THR A 148 -9.13 0.90 -9.37
C THR A 148 -10.11 0.64 -8.23
N ALA A 149 -11.17 1.45 -8.10
CA ALA A 149 -12.16 1.27 -7.04
C ALA A 149 -13.01 -0.01 -7.27
N MET A 150 -13.35 -0.33 -8.51
CA MET A 150 -14.04 -1.58 -8.88
C MET A 150 -13.19 -2.81 -8.57
N ILE A 151 -11.89 -2.76 -8.86
CA ILE A 151 -10.94 -3.83 -8.54
C ILE A 151 -10.84 -3.99 -7.02
N ALA A 152 -10.60 -2.90 -6.29
CA ALA A 152 -10.52 -2.90 -4.84
C ALA A 152 -11.80 -3.43 -4.17
N ASN A 153 -13.00 -3.10 -4.72
CA ASN A 153 -14.27 -3.64 -4.25
C ASN A 153 -14.34 -5.17 -4.34
N GLY A 154 -13.85 -5.74 -5.44
CA GLY A 154 -13.75 -7.20 -5.58
C GLY A 154 -12.81 -7.83 -4.54
N ILE A 155 -11.66 -7.21 -4.32
CA ILE A 155 -10.63 -7.69 -3.39
C ILE A 155 -11.15 -7.71 -1.95
N TYR A 156 -11.68 -6.59 -1.42
CA TYR A 156 -12.14 -6.59 -0.04
C TYR A 156 -13.32 -7.52 0.20
N LYS A 157 -14.25 -7.64 -0.76
CA LYS A 157 -15.37 -8.58 -0.64
C LYS A 157 -14.89 -10.03 -0.55
N LYS A 158 -13.89 -10.38 -1.35
CA LYS A 158 -13.25 -11.69 -1.27
C LYS A 158 -12.61 -11.90 0.11
N MET A 159 -11.80 -10.95 0.57
CA MET A 159 -11.16 -11.03 1.89
C MET A 159 -12.18 -11.19 3.03
N LEU A 160 -13.29 -10.45 2.99
CA LEU A 160 -14.35 -10.61 3.98
C LEU A 160 -15.05 -11.96 3.93
N SER A 161 -15.24 -12.52 2.71
CA SER A 161 -15.86 -13.84 2.56
C SER A 161 -14.97 -14.99 3.01
N GLU A 162 -13.65 -14.78 3.00
CA GLU A 162 -12.64 -15.76 3.44
C GLU A 162 -12.22 -15.54 4.91
N TYR A 163 -12.78 -14.52 5.58
CA TYR A 163 -12.44 -14.23 6.96
C TYR A 163 -12.97 -15.30 7.91
N GLU A 164 -12.07 -15.90 8.67
CA GLU A 164 -12.38 -16.82 9.75
C GLU A 164 -12.16 -16.12 11.10
N LEU A 165 -13.16 -16.21 11.96
CA LEU A 165 -13.05 -15.63 13.30
C LEU A 165 -11.94 -16.36 14.09
N PRO A 166 -10.96 -15.61 14.66
CA PRO A 166 -9.93 -16.23 15.48
C PRO A 166 -10.55 -17.03 16.62
N PRO A 167 -10.06 -18.26 16.89
CA PRO A 167 -10.62 -19.09 17.96
C PRO A 167 -10.43 -18.41 19.32
N LEU A 168 -11.51 -18.28 20.06
CA LEU A 168 -11.53 -17.81 21.44
C LEU A 168 -12.04 -18.95 22.33
N ASP A 169 -11.52 -19.05 23.55
CA ASP A 169 -12.05 -19.99 24.53
C ASP A 169 -13.56 -19.72 24.78
N PRO A 170 -14.45 -20.70 24.61
CA PRO A 170 -15.89 -20.47 24.71
C PRO A 170 -16.33 -19.86 26.04
N ALA A 171 -15.67 -20.20 27.15
CA ALA A 171 -16.00 -19.62 28.46
C ALA A 171 -15.60 -18.14 28.54
N ILE A 172 -14.51 -17.77 27.91
CA ILE A 172 -14.08 -16.34 27.81
C ILE A 172 -15.05 -15.58 26.93
N ASP A 173 -15.43 -16.14 25.78
CA ASP A 173 -16.38 -15.51 24.84
C ASP A 173 -17.74 -15.26 25.52
N GLU A 174 -18.29 -16.27 26.18
CA GLU A 174 -19.55 -16.16 26.95
C GLU A 174 -19.46 -15.08 28.04
N ALA A 175 -18.37 -15.02 28.79
CA ALA A 175 -18.14 -14.03 29.83
C ALA A 175 -18.06 -12.61 29.25
N LEU A 176 -17.38 -12.43 28.10
CA LEU A 176 -17.28 -11.15 27.40
C LEU A 176 -18.64 -10.70 26.85
N LEU A 177 -19.37 -11.59 26.20
CA LEU A 177 -20.71 -11.29 25.69
C LEU A 177 -21.68 -10.88 26.79
N LYS A 178 -21.64 -11.60 27.93
CA LYS A 178 -22.43 -11.25 29.12
C LYS A 178 -22.02 -9.85 29.63
N TYR A 179 -20.74 -9.59 29.80
CA TYR A 179 -20.26 -8.27 30.25
C TYR A 179 -20.72 -7.16 29.32
N ILE A 180 -20.57 -7.34 27.99
CA ILE A 180 -21.03 -6.36 26.99
C ILE A 180 -22.54 -6.09 27.14
N LYS A 181 -23.33 -7.16 27.30
CA LYS A 181 -24.77 -7.03 27.47
C LYS A 181 -25.11 -6.26 28.76
N ASP A 182 -24.55 -6.67 29.90
CA ASP A 182 -24.79 -6.04 31.19
C ASP A 182 -24.40 -4.56 31.17
N ARG A 183 -23.29 -4.22 30.46
CA ARG A 183 -22.87 -2.82 30.28
C ARG A 183 -23.84 -2.03 29.42
N LYS A 184 -24.28 -2.57 28.28
CA LYS A 184 -25.26 -1.91 27.42
C LYS A 184 -26.57 -1.65 28.17
N ASP A 185 -27.05 -2.63 28.91
CA ASP A 185 -28.28 -2.54 29.70
C ASP A 185 -28.15 -1.55 30.88
N SER A 186 -26.94 -1.22 31.31
CA SER A 186 -26.67 -0.27 32.40
C SER A 186 -26.62 1.20 31.97
N PHE A 187 -26.61 1.49 30.67
CA PHE A 187 -26.66 2.85 30.14
C PHE A 187 -28.10 3.20 29.79
N GLU A 188 -28.52 4.41 30.18
CA GLU A 188 -29.74 4.97 29.65
C GLU A 188 -29.56 5.20 28.15
N ASP A 189 -30.59 4.83 27.38
CA ASP A 189 -30.62 5.04 25.93
C ASP A 189 -30.75 6.55 25.65
N SER A 190 -29.61 7.25 25.67
CA SER A 190 -29.58 8.67 25.28
C SER A 190 -29.50 8.73 23.77
N ASN A 191 -30.64 8.96 23.14
CA ASN A 191 -30.69 9.41 21.74
C ASN A 191 -29.93 10.75 21.63
N ILE A 192 -28.65 10.70 21.20
CA ILE A 192 -27.89 11.88 20.79
C ILE A 192 -28.19 12.14 19.33
#